data_07f4ca6b9f30b3eae27a738d6c4e5d82
#
_entry.id   07f4ca6b9f30b3eae27a738d6c4e5d82
#
_cell.length_a   1.000
_cell.length_b   1.000
_cell.length_c   1.000
_cell.angle_alpha   90.00
_cell.angle_beta   90.00
_cell.angle_gamma   90.00
#
_symmetry.space_group_name_H-M   'P 1'
#
loop_
_entity.id
_entity.type
_entity.pdbx_description
1 polymer ?
#
loop_
_entity_poly.entity_id
_entity_poly.type
_entity_poly.pdbx_seq_one_letter_code
_entity_poly.pdbx_strand_id
1 'polypeptide(L)'
;MFKTRALATLLFWLALTGVPRAETGFSQRQWVVSLVEALGWSFGLPDNPQDLDYHRLLDGRRQWRIEGEESFQPGDAVSVKTFETFGPYSGSGWLNGLSGRTTTTLRFLIPHSGHYRLTAALRRPGHRITLGGRTWEADGPLEFGRVALGEVELTAGMQEALIDLPPDGSFDYLELSAPDRSPVEPLDGWRFEQALDVEVLALSVIQLLQLEDALPPTPESFIIEAENAVFRQGVEPTEARLLGEPSGGLWLRAGNLAGEIRLDFSLPTPGIWSLSLRGAGDTPIPARLDERRTLLYPSAGYLQERALGSALLAAGDHSLRLQLPPRAGIDYLRLDRRASQKEDYRRLVGLPTADVAPTPAQVDRLLALLAAIGAER
;
A
#
# COMPACT_ATOMS: atom_id res chain seq x y z
N MET A 1 18.55 6.56 -27.99
CA MET A 1 18.00 7.55 -28.94
C MET A 1 16.47 7.62 -28.78
N PHE A 2 15.93 7.57 -27.54
CA PHE A 2 14.48 7.51 -27.25
C PHE A 2 14.00 8.56 -26.21
N LYS A 3 14.85 9.51 -25.81
CA LYS A 3 14.50 10.54 -24.80
C LYS A 3 13.85 11.82 -25.34
N THR A 4 13.64 11.95 -26.65
CA THR A 4 13.20 13.21 -27.27
C THR A 4 11.75 13.23 -27.75
N ARG A 5 10.98 12.15 -27.62
CA ARG A 5 9.58 12.11 -28.09
C ARG A 5 8.53 12.45 -27.01
N ALA A 6 8.84 12.28 -25.74
CA ALA A 6 7.92 12.59 -24.65
C ALA A 6 7.76 14.11 -24.41
N LEU A 7 8.80 14.90 -24.67
CA LEU A 7 8.75 16.36 -24.50
C LEU A 7 7.96 17.10 -25.59
N ALA A 8 7.84 16.52 -26.77
CA ALA A 8 7.15 17.15 -27.92
C ALA A 8 5.62 17.07 -27.79
N THR A 9 5.08 16.07 -27.10
CA THR A 9 3.62 15.90 -26.95
C THR A 9 3.05 16.85 -25.91
N LEU A 10 3.81 17.24 -24.89
CA LEU A 10 3.39 18.19 -23.85
C LEU A 10 3.28 19.63 -24.37
N LEU A 11 4.12 20.01 -25.34
CA LEU A 11 4.12 21.36 -25.93
C LEU A 11 3.03 21.56 -27.00
N PHE A 12 2.47 20.52 -27.57
CA PHE A 12 1.43 20.64 -28.62
C PHE A 12 0.02 20.92 -28.05
N TRP A 13 -0.22 20.62 -26.78
CA TRP A 13 -1.50 20.91 -26.12
C TRP A 13 -1.61 22.34 -25.59
N LEU A 14 -0.53 23.09 -25.53
CA LEU A 14 -0.51 24.49 -25.06
C LEU A 14 -0.73 25.55 -26.16
N ALA A 15 -0.81 25.12 -27.43
CA ALA A 15 -0.82 26.07 -28.57
C ALA A 15 -2.15 26.26 -29.28
N LEU A 16 -3.23 25.61 -28.87
CA LEU A 16 -4.53 25.71 -29.53
C LEU A 16 -5.65 25.99 -28.51
N THR A 17 -5.83 27.24 -28.12
CA THR A 17 -7.11 27.97 -28.01
C THR A 17 -6.86 29.30 -27.29
N GLY A 18 -6.77 30.39 -28.05
CA GLY A 18 -6.83 31.75 -27.54
C GLY A 18 -8.24 32.15 -27.15
N VAL A 19 -8.77 31.55 -26.09
CA VAL A 19 -9.88 32.07 -25.29
C VAL A 19 -9.28 32.40 -23.93
N PRO A 20 -9.47 33.60 -23.37
CA PRO A 20 -9.08 33.84 -22.00
C PRO A 20 -9.87 32.93 -21.11
N ARG A 21 -9.29 31.77 -20.82
CA ARG A 21 -9.80 30.86 -19.82
C ARG A 21 -9.61 31.58 -18.51
N ALA A 22 -10.71 31.95 -17.83
CA ALA A 22 -10.66 32.27 -16.42
C ALA A 22 -9.70 31.26 -15.78
N GLU A 23 -8.76 31.72 -14.96
CA GLU A 23 -7.81 30.85 -14.25
C GLU A 23 -8.62 29.81 -13.47
N THR A 24 -8.96 28.74 -14.14
CA THR A 24 -9.52 27.57 -13.49
C THR A 24 -8.37 26.95 -12.72
N GLY A 25 -8.36 27.18 -11.41
CA GLY A 25 -7.37 26.61 -10.52
C GLY A 25 -7.21 25.10 -10.77
N PHE A 26 -6.07 24.55 -10.42
CA PHE A 26 -5.81 23.11 -10.50
C PHE A 26 -6.95 22.32 -9.84
N SER A 27 -7.42 21.25 -10.48
CA SER A 27 -8.31 20.28 -9.84
C SER A 27 -7.51 19.25 -9.05
N GLN A 28 -8.15 18.54 -8.12
CA GLN A 28 -7.52 17.44 -7.41
C GLN A 28 -7.08 16.32 -8.38
N ARG A 29 -7.86 16.07 -9.44
CA ARG A 29 -7.47 15.13 -10.51
C ARG A 29 -6.15 15.55 -11.17
N GLN A 30 -6.02 16.81 -11.56
CA GLN A 30 -4.79 17.30 -12.20
C GLN A 30 -3.58 17.17 -11.27
N TRP A 31 -3.76 17.46 -9.99
CA TRP A 31 -2.72 17.25 -8.98
C TRP A 31 -2.30 15.79 -8.88
N VAL A 32 -3.27 14.86 -8.73
CA VAL A 32 -2.99 13.42 -8.61
C VAL A 32 -2.30 12.87 -9.85
N VAL A 33 -2.76 13.22 -11.04
CA VAL A 33 -2.11 12.79 -12.31
C VAL A 33 -0.67 13.26 -12.35
N SER A 34 -0.44 14.56 -12.12
CA SER A 34 0.92 15.14 -12.13
C SER A 34 1.81 14.54 -11.04
N LEU A 35 1.24 14.25 -9.87
CA LEU A 35 1.92 13.61 -8.75
C LEU A 35 2.37 12.18 -9.11
N VAL A 36 1.46 11.38 -9.67
CA VAL A 36 1.74 10.00 -10.08
C VAL A 36 2.82 9.96 -11.16
N GLU A 37 2.78 10.90 -12.11
CA GLU A 37 3.82 11.06 -13.13
C GLU A 37 5.17 11.46 -12.52
N ALA A 38 5.18 12.48 -11.65
CA ALA A 38 6.39 12.98 -11.02
C ALA A 38 7.10 11.92 -10.15
N LEU A 39 6.33 11.04 -9.49
CA LEU A 39 6.85 9.96 -8.67
C LEU A 39 7.21 8.70 -9.49
N GLY A 40 6.97 8.71 -10.80
CA GLY A 40 7.15 7.52 -11.65
C GLY A 40 6.16 6.38 -11.34
N TRP A 41 5.02 6.70 -10.70
CA TRP A 41 3.99 5.71 -10.35
C TRP A 41 3.01 5.42 -11.48
N SER A 42 3.07 6.15 -12.59
CA SER A 42 2.27 5.92 -13.81
C SER A 42 2.54 4.56 -14.46
N PHE A 43 3.62 3.94 -14.09
CA PHE A 43 3.99 2.61 -14.53
C PHE A 43 3.02 1.56 -13.95
N GLY A 44 2.34 0.80 -14.79
CA GLY A 44 1.33 -0.18 -14.35
C GLY A 44 -0.11 0.37 -14.36
N LEU A 45 -0.31 1.64 -14.70
CA LEU A 45 -1.62 2.14 -15.07
C LEU A 45 -2.02 1.62 -16.45
N PRO A 46 -3.31 1.36 -16.72
CA PRO A 46 -3.78 1.06 -18.06
C PRO A 46 -3.59 2.26 -19.00
N ASP A 47 -3.67 2.05 -20.31
CA ASP A 47 -3.50 3.12 -21.32
C ASP A 47 -4.47 4.29 -21.14
N ASN A 48 -5.66 4.03 -20.57
CA ASN A 48 -6.68 5.03 -20.26
C ASN A 48 -7.13 4.91 -18.81
N PRO A 49 -6.30 5.38 -17.84
CA PRO A 49 -6.59 5.21 -16.43
C PRO A 49 -7.83 5.99 -16.00
N GLN A 50 -8.67 5.36 -15.19
CA GLN A 50 -9.85 5.93 -14.57
C GLN A 50 -9.52 6.36 -13.14
N ASP A 51 -10.42 7.10 -12.50
CA ASP A 51 -10.26 7.55 -11.12
C ASP A 51 -9.94 6.41 -10.14
N LEU A 52 -10.56 5.26 -10.35
CA LEU A 52 -10.36 4.09 -9.51
C LEU A 52 -8.90 3.59 -9.58
N ASP A 53 -8.22 3.71 -10.71
CA ASP A 53 -6.83 3.27 -10.87
C ASP A 53 -5.89 4.19 -10.08
N TYR A 54 -6.15 5.50 -10.12
CA TYR A 54 -5.42 6.47 -9.28
C TYR A 54 -5.71 6.26 -7.78
N HIS A 55 -6.95 5.99 -7.39
CA HIS A 55 -7.29 5.66 -6.00
C HIS A 55 -6.52 4.45 -5.49
N ARG A 56 -6.39 3.39 -6.28
CA ARG A 56 -5.62 2.19 -5.91
C ARG A 56 -4.15 2.51 -5.66
N LEU A 57 -3.55 3.36 -6.50
CA LEU A 57 -2.15 3.79 -6.31
C LEU A 57 -1.97 4.61 -5.04
N LEU A 58 -2.89 5.55 -4.79
CA LEU A 58 -2.84 6.43 -3.62
C LEU A 58 -3.20 5.71 -2.31
N ASP A 59 -3.97 4.63 -2.38
CA ASP A 59 -4.23 3.71 -1.27
C ASP A 59 -2.96 2.99 -0.79
N GLY A 60 -1.88 3.08 -1.55
CA GLY A 60 -0.60 2.49 -1.21
C GLY A 60 -0.54 0.98 -1.42
N ARG A 61 -1.59 0.36 -1.92
CA ARG A 61 -1.60 -1.07 -2.23
C ARG A 61 -0.69 -1.35 -3.41
N ARG A 62 0.27 -2.25 -3.20
CA ARG A 62 1.27 -2.62 -4.18
C ARG A 62 1.07 -4.06 -4.62
N GLN A 63 -0.03 -4.28 -5.32
CA GLN A 63 -0.41 -5.60 -5.82
C GLN A 63 -0.74 -5.51 -7.30
N TRP A 64 -0.09 -6.35 -8.09
CA TRP A 64 -0.29 -6.44 -9.55
C TRP A 64 -0.69 -7.86 -9.90
N ARG A 65 -1.78 -7.98 -10.62
CA ARG A 65 -2.23 -9.25 -11.15
C ARG A 65 -1.95 -9.28 -12.65
N ILE A 66 -1.32 -10.33 -13.09
CA ILE A 66 -0.94 -10.60 -14.47
C ILE A 66 -1.81 -11.76 -14.92
N GLU A 67 -2.85 -11.46 -15.67
CA GLU A 67 -3.76 -12.44 -16.24
C GLU A 67 -3.05 -13.27 -17.30
N GLY A 68 -3.18 -14.59 -17.23
CA GLY A 68 -2.49 -15.49 -18.13
C GLY A 68 -2.89 -15.29 -19.58
N GLU A 69 -4.21 -15.17 -19.84
CA GLU A 69 -4.77 -15.02 -21.17
C GLU A 69 -4.45 -13.67 -21.86
N GLU A 70 -4.09 -12.65 -21.07
CA GLU A 70 -3.70 -11.33 -21.60
C GLU A 70 -2.19 -11.21 -21.82
N SER A 71 -1.40 -12.02 -21.14
CA SER A 71 0.05 -11.84 -21.03
C SER A 71 0.87 -12.93 -21.70
N PHE A 72 0.25 -14.05 -22.14
CA PHE A 72 0.98 -15.14 -22.79
C PHE A 72 1.48 -14.76 -24.19
N GLN A 73 2.55 -15.40 -24.61
CA GLN A 73 3.13 -15.12 -25.92
C GLN A 73 2.30 -15.79 -27.03
N PRO A 74 1.80 -15.01 -28.02
CA PRO A 74 1.10 -15.59 -29.17
C PRO A 74 1.96 -16.64 -29.88
N GLY A 75 1.41 -17.83 -30.10
CA GLY A 75 2.11 -18.95 -30.71
C GLY A 75 2.58 -20.03 -29.74
N ASP A 76 2.52 -19.78 -28.43
CA ASP A 76 2.74 -20.82 -27.44
C ASP A 76 1.64 -21.90 -27.51
N ALA A 77 2.02 -23.13 -27.18
CA ALA A 77 1.14 -24.29 -27.29
C ALA A 77 0.15 -24.39 -26.12
N VAL A 78 -0.50 -23.28 -25.76
CA VAL A 78 -1.56 -23.20 -24.75
C VAL A 78 -2.87 -22.76 -25.41
N SER A 79 -3.98 -23.03 -24.74
CA SER A 79 -5.31 -22.59 -25.19
C SER A 79 -6.00 -21.79 -24.10
N VAL A 80 -6.61 -20.66 -24.45
CA VAL A 80 -7.47 -19.91 -23.56
C VAL A 80 -8.84 -20.60 -23.43
N LYS A 81 -9.32 -20.73 -22.20
CA LYS A 81 -10.63 -21.30 -21.86
C LYS A 81 -11.41 -20.29 -21.03
N THR A 82 -12.76 -20.35 -21.15
CA THR A 82 -13.68 -19.37 -20.56
C THR A 82 -14.81 -20.00 -19.75
N PHE A 83 -14.69 -21.27 -19.38
CA PHE A 83 -15.71 -22.00 -18.62
C PHE A 83 -15.30 -22.19 -17.16
N GLU A 84 -16.28 -22.24 -16.25
CA GLU A 84 -16.09 -22.26 -14.80
C GLU A 84 -16.19 -23.65 -14.16
N THR A 85 -16.13 -24.72 -14.96
CA THR A 85 -16.27 -26.09 -14.45
C THR A 85 -15.23 -26.46 -13.38
N PHE A 86 -14.10 -25.74 -13.35
CA PHE A 86 -13.01 -25.97 -12.40
C PHE A 86 -12.90 -24.87 -11.32
N GLY A 87 -14.01 -24.22 -11.02
CA GLY A 87 -14.08 -23.10 -10.10
C GLY A 87 -14.00 -21.73 -10.79
N PRO A 88 -14.18 -20.65 -10.01
CA PRO A 88 -14.08 -19.29 -10.54
C PRO A 88 -12.63 -18.98 -10.97
N TYR A 89 -12.51 -18.22 -12.04
CA TYR A 89 -11.25 -17.69 -12.56
C TYR A 89 -11.30 -16.15 -12.64
N SER A 90 -10.15 -15.52 -12.87
CA SER A 90 -10.00 -14.08 -13.01
C SER A 90 -9.99 -13.67 -14.48
N GLY A 91 -10.13 -12.38 -14.77
CA GLY A 91 -10.05 -11.85 -16.13
C GLY A 91 -11.11 -12.37 -17.09
N SER A 92 -10.74 -12.57 -18.35
CA SER A 92 -11.60 -13.03 -19.44
C SER A 92 -11.48 -14.52 -19.73
N GLY A 93 -10.54 -15.23 -19.09
CA GLY A 93 -10.29 -16.64 -19.31
C GLY A 93 -9.10 -17.15 -18.52
N TRP A 94 -8.65 -18.34 -18.85
CA TRP A 94 -7.48 -18.97 -18.23
C TRP A 94 -6.72 -19.85 -19.24
N LEU A 95 -5.44 -20.08 -19.00
CA LEU A 95 -4.58 -20.88 -19.87
C LEU A 95 -4.71 -22.36 -19.53
N ASN A 96 -4.90 -23.18 -20.55
CA ASN A 96 -4.91 -24.63 -20.45
C ASN A 96 -3.72 -25.23 -21.22
N GLY A 97 -2.98 -26.08 -20.54
CA GLY A 97 -1.95 -26.91 -21.18
C GLY A 97 -2.56 -28.01 -22.04
N LEU A 98 -1.70 -28.70 -22.79
CA LEU A 98 -2.05 -29.87 -23.59
C LEU A 98 -2.00 -31.16 -22.75
N SER A 99 -2.22 -32.30 -23.40
CA SER A 99 -2.10 -33.62 -22.78
C SER A 99 -0.68 -33.99 -22.35
N GLY A 100 0.33 -33.28 -22.84
CA GLY A 100 1.71 -33.35 -22.39
C GLY A 100 2.10 -32.06 -21.60
N ARG A 101 3.30 -32.06 -21.04
CA ARG A 101 3.83 -30.83 -20.40
C ARG A 101 3.94 -29.72 -21.44
N THR A 102 3.46 -28.54 -21.08
CA THR A 102 3.35 -27.38 -21.98
C THR A 102 3.99 -26.18 -21.34
N THR A 103 4.76 -25.42 -22.10
CA THR A 103 5.43 -24.21 -21.64
C THR A 103 4.85 -22.99 -22.32
N THR A 104 4.63 -21.91 -21.56
CA THR A 104 4.26 -20.60 -22.08
C THR A 104 5.05 -19.50 -21.36
N THR A 105 5.23 -18.36 -22.04
CA THR A 105 5.92 -17.21 -21.48
C THR A 105 4.94 -16.06 -21.30
N LEU A 106 4.79 -15.58 -20.06
CA LEU A 106 4.05 -14.37 -19.77
C LEU A 106 5.00 -13.16 -19.87
N ARG A 107 4.57 -12.12 -20.57
CA ARG A 107 5.30 -10.83 -20.65
C ARG A 107 4.48 -9.74 -20.01
N PHE A 108 5.07 -9.07 -19.02
CA PHE A 108 4.38 -8.03 -18.27
C PHE A 108 5.37 -6.99 -17.77
N LEU A 109 4.82 -5.84 -17.44
CA LEU A 109 5.57 -4.70 -16.97
C LEU A 109 5.40 -4.58 -15.45
N ILE A 110 6.49 -4.37 -14.70
CA ILE A 110 6.42 -4.02 -13.28
C ILE A 110 6.86 -2.57 -13.05
N PRO A 111 6.16 -1.86 -12.13
CA PRO A 111 6.37 -0.41 -11.99
C PRO A 111 7.64 -0.05 -11.23
N HIS A 112 8.05 -0.83 -10.25
CA HIS A 112 9.15 -0.49 -9.35
C HIS A 112 10.07 -1.67 -9.11
N SER A 113 11.37 -1.39 -9.00
CA SER A 113 12.32 -2.38 -8.49
C SER A 113 12.04 -2.69 -7.02
N GLY A 114 12.27 -3.92 -6.60
CA GLY A 114 12.12 -4.31 -5.21
C GLY A 114 11.82 -5.79 -5.01
N HIS A 115 11.53 -6.12 -3.76
CA HIS A 115 11.16 -7.46 -3.34
C HIS A 115 9.65 -7.66 -3.48
N TYR A 116 9.27 -8.72 -4.17
CA TYR A 116 7.88 -9.08 -4.42
C TYR A 116 7.58 -10.47 -3.87
N ARG A 117 6.44 -10.60 -3.22
CA ARG A 117 5.85 -11.90 -2.90
C ARG A 117 5.00 -12.35 -4.07
N LEU A 118 5.19 -13.61 -4.49
CA LEU A 118 4.48 -14.21 -5.60
C LEU A 118 3.42 -15.18 -5.12
N THR A 119 2.26 -15.10 -5.76
CA THR A 119 1.17 -16.07 -5.66
C THR A 119 0.67 -16.38 -7.06
N ALA A 120 0.31 -17.60 -7.35
CA ALA A 120 -0.31 -17.97 -8.62
C ALA A 120 -1.65 -18.67 -8.39
N ALA A 121 -2.60 -18.49 -9.29
CA ALA A 121 -3.81 -19.28 -9.34
C ALA A 121 -3.62 -20.44 -10.32
N LEU A 122 -3.61 -21.65 -9.79
CA LEU A 122 -3.23 -22.87 -10.49
C LEU A 122 -4.25 -23.96 -10.28
N ARG A 123 -4.32 -24.85 -11.25
CA ARG A 123 -5.06 -26.10 -11.15
C ARG A 123 -4.17 -27.27 -11.54
N ARG A 124 -4.17 -28.34 -10.77
CA ARG A 124 -3.32 -29.53 -10.87
C ARG A 124 -1.92 -29.35 -10.25
N PRO A 125 -1.35 -30.40 -9.71
CA PRO A 125 0.03 -30.40 -9.21
C PRO A 125 1.07 -30.45 -10.31
N GLY A 126 2.30 -30.03 -10.00
CA GLY A 126 3.48 -30.18 -10.85
C GLY A 126 3.73 -29.02 -11.81
N HIS A 127 3.23 -27.83 -11.53
CA HIS A 127 3.62 -26.61 -12.24
C HIS A 127 5.06 -26.23 -11.88
N ARG A 128 5.73 -25.56 -12.83
CA ARG A 128 7.00 -24.92 -12.58
C ARG A 128 6.94 -23.49 -13.12
N ILE A 129 7.28 -22.52 -12.29
CA ILE A 129 7.24 -21.10 -12.62
C ILE A 129 8.63 -20.51 -12.43
N THR A 130 9.17 -19.89 -13.48
CA THR A 130 10.49 -19.24 -13.44
C THR A 130 10.33 -17.76 -13.69
N LEU A 131 10.85 -16.92 -12.78
CA LEU A 131 10.82 -15.45 -12.87
C LEU A 131 12.03 -14.88 -12.11
N GLY A 132 12.68 -13.84 -12.66
CA GLY A 132 13.81 -13.18 -12.02
C GLY A 132 14.99 -14.11 -11.70
N GLY A 133 15.21 -15.13 -12.53
CA GLY A 133 16.27 -16.12 -12.33
C GLY A 133 15.97 -17.17 -11.25
N ARG A 134 14.79 -17.15 -10.63
CA ARG A 134 14.32 -18.16 -9.66
C ARG A 134 13.27 -19.07 -10.27
N THR A 135 13.24 -20.31 -9.83
CA THR A 135 12.23 -21.29 -10.23
C THR A 135 11.54 -21.87 -9.00
N TRP A 136 10.23 -21.94 -9.04
CA TRP A 136 9.37 -22.56 -8.02
C TRP A 136 8.63 -23.74 -8.64
N GLU A 137 8.54 -24.83 -7.89
CA GLU A 137 7.60 -25.89 -8.14
C GLU A 137 6.32 -25.63 -7.33
N ALA A 138 5.17 -25.80 -7.96
CA ALA A 138 3.89 -25.43 -7.38
C ALA A 138 2.83 -26.47 -7.67
N ASP A 139 2.13 -26.90 -6.63
CA ASP A 139 1.06 -27.86 -6.69
C ASP A 139 -0.28 -27.15 -6.51
N GLY A 140 -1.00 -26.98 -7.61
CA GLY A 140 -2.39 -26.52 -7.59
C GLY A 140 -3.36 -27.63 -7.16
N PRO A 141 -4.51 -27.29 -6.57
CA PRO A 141 -5.59 -28.23 -6.26
C PRO A 141 -6.29 -28.74 -7.52
N LEU A 142 -7.33 -29.55 -7.36
CA LEU A 142 -8.13 -30.05 -8.50
C LEU A 142 -9.00 -28.97 -9.17
N GLU A 143 -9.43 -27.99 -8.40
CA GLU A 143 -10.06 -26.75 -8.86
C GLU A 143 -9.04 -25.61 -8.81
N PHE A 144 -9.35 -24.42 -9.37
CA PHE A 144 -8.47 -23.29 -9.25
C PHE A 144 -8.26 -22.88 -7.79
N GLY A 145 -7.01 -22.72 -7.39
CA GLY A 145 -6.64 -22.30 -6.05
C GLY A 145 -5.38 -21.43 -6.05
N ARG A 146 -5.31 -20.54 -5.08
CA ARG A 146 -4.13 -19.70 -4.87
C ARG A 146 -3.01 -20.48 -4.21
N VAL A 147 -1.83 -20.46 -4.83
CA VAL A 147 -0.61 -21.11 -4.34
C VAL A 147 0.46 -20.04 -4.11
N ALA A 148 0.96 -19.96 -2.88
CA ALA A 148 2.09 -19.08 -2.57
C ALA A 148 3.38 -19.71 -3.13
N LEU A 149 4.13 -18.94 -3.92
CA LEU A 149 5.38 -19.40 -4.53
C LEU A 149 6.59 -19.00 -3.68
N GLY A 150 6.60 -17.80 -3.15
CA GLY A 150 7.71 -17.27 -2.39
C GLY A 150 8.01 -15.81 -2.73
N GLU A 151 9.27 -15.41 -2.57
CA GLU A 151 9.71 -14.03 -2.81
C GLU A 151 10.75 -13.97 -3.92
N VAL A 152 10.74 -12.87 -4.68
CA VAL A 152 11.68 -12.58 -5.75
C VAL A 152 12.07 -11.11 -5.72
N GLU A 153 13.32 -10.81 -6.06
CA GLU A 153 13.77 -9.45 -6.33
C GLU A 153 13.68 -9.20 -7.82
N LEU A 154 12.98 -8.13 -8.22
CA LEU A 154 12.79 -7.74 -9.61
C LEU A 154 13.19 -6.28 -9.80
N THR A 155 13.72 -5.97 -10.98
CA THR A 155 13.97 -4.60 -11.42
C THR A 155 12.77 -4.06 -12.17
N ALA A 156 12.51 -2.75 -12.06
CA ALA A 156 11.45 -2.09 -12.83
C ALA A 156 11.65 -2.30 -14.33
N GLY A 157 10.56 -2.49 -15.05
CA GLY A 157 10.56 -2.70 -16.48
C GLY A 157 9.89 -3.99 -16.91
N MET A 158 10.14 -4.39 -18.17
CA MET A 158 9.57 -5.59 -18.76
C MET A 158 10.14 -6.84 -18.08
N GLN A 159 9.24 -7.74 -17.66
CA GLN A 159 9.55 -9.05 -17.08
C GLN A 159 9.05 -10.16 -17.97
N GLU A 160 9.71 -11.31 -17.89
CA GLU A 160 9.29 -12.56 -18.52
C GLU A 160 9.18 -13.64 -17.44
N ALA A 161 8.00 -14.24 -17.31
CA ALA A 161 7.78 -15.41 -16.47
C ALA A 161 7.55 -16.63 -17.37
N LEU A 162 8.37 -17.65 -17.20
CA LEU A 162 8.18 -18.94 -17.87
C LEU A 162 7.28 -19.82 -17.03
N ILE A 163 6.16 -20.26 -17.59
CA ILE A 163 5.16 -21.10 -16.93
C ILE A 163 5.17 -22.48 -17.59
N ASP A 164 5.55 -23.48 -16.83
CA ASP A 164 5.59 -24.87 -17.22
C ASP A 164 4.36 -25.58 -16.64
N LEU A 165 3.38 -25.90 -17.48
CA LEU A 165 2.12 -26.53 -17.12
C LEU A 165 2.27 -28.05 -17.17
N PRO A 166 1.85 -28.79 -16.14
CA PRO A 166 1.77 -30.25 -16.21
C PRO A 166 0.71 -30.71 -17.22
N PRO A 167 0.63 -32.00 -17.58
CA PRO A 167 -0.46 -32.50 -18.41
C PRO A 167 -1.83 -32.11 -17.86
N ASP A 168 -2.68 -31.54 -18.70
CA ASP A 168 -4.00 -30.98 -18.34
C ASP A 168 -3.95 -29.92 -17.21
N GLY A 169 -2.80 -29.36 -16.94
CA GLY A 169 -2.60 -28.28 -15.98
C GLY A 169 -3.20 -26.96 -16.49
N SER A 170 -3.61 -26.13 -15.55
CA SER A 170 -4.21 -24.84 -15.89
C SER A 170 -3.62 -23.74 -15.03
N PHE A 171 -3.48 -22.57 -15.67
CA PHE A 171 -2.97 -21.36 -15.05
C PHE A 171 -3.94 -20.21 -15.32
N ASP A 172 -4.30 -19.47 -14.28
CA ASP A 172 -5.20 -18.34 -14.34
C ASP A 172 -4.38 -17.04 -14.33
N TYR A 173 -3.76 -16.73 -13.21
CA TYR A 173 -2.94 -15.51 -13.08
C TYR A 173 -1.69 -15.72 -12.22
N LEU A 174 -0.73 -14.81 -12.40
CA LEU A 174 0.37 -14.56 -11.47
C LEU A 174 0.09 -13.25 -10.73
N GLU A 175 0.21 -13.25 -9.41
CA GLU A 175 0.03 -12.08 -8.58
C GLU A 175 1.34 -11.73 -7.88
N LEU A 176 1.80 -10.49 -8.06
CA LEU A 176 2.94 -9.92 -7.35
C LEU A 176 2.43 -8.94 -6.31
N SER A 177 2.90 -9.06 -5.09
CA SER A 177 2.65 -8.08 -4.04
C SER A 177 3.95 -7.61 -3.43
N ALA A 178 4.10 -6.31 -3.29
CA ALA A 178 5.17 -5.67 -2.54
C ALA A 178 4.61 -5.14 -1.20
N PRO A 179 5.47 -4.79 -0.23
CA PRO A 179 5.02 -4.12 0.98
C PRO A 179 4.19 -2.89 0.64
N ASP A 180 3.04 -2.76 1.30
CA ASP A 180 2.17 -1.61 1.11
C ASP A 180 2.89 -0.32 1.52
N ARG A 181 2.59 0.78 0.83
CA ARG A 181 2.98 2.12 1.25
C ARG A 181 1.89 2.71 2.13
N SER A 182 2.24 3.74 2.90
CA SER A 182 1.22 4.55 3.58
C SER A 182 0.30 5.17 2.54
N PRO A 183 -1.02 5.13 2.75
CA PRO A 183 -1.96 5.80 1.87
C PRO A 183 -1.70 7.31 1.84
N VAL A 184 -1.98 7.92 0.70
CA VAL A 184 -1.92 9.38 0.50
C VAL A 184 -3.33 9.84 0.21
N GLU A 185 -3.95 10.52 1.15
CA GLU A 185 -5.33 10.96 1.03
C GLU A 185 -5.58 12.27 1.81
N PRO A 186 -6.48 13.14 1.34
CA PRO A 186 -6.96 14.27 2.14
C PRO A 186 -7.92 13.79 3.23
N LEU A 187 -8.22 14.67 4.22
CA LEU A 187 -9.08 14.34 5.37
C LEU A 187 -10.46 13.80 4.98
N ASP A 188 -11.03 14.30 3.89
CA ASP A 188 -12.35 13.90 3.40
C ASP A 188 -12.30 12.95 2.20
N GLY A 189 -11.14 12.32 1.94
CA GLY A 189 -10.89 11.53 0.76
C GLY A 189 -10.71 12.37 -0.52
N TRP A 190 -10.26 11.74 -1.59
CA TRP A 190 -10.09 12.38 -2.88
C TRP A 190 -11.42 12.69 -3.56
N ARG A 191 -11.58 13.92 -4.04
CA ARG A 191 -12.74 14.41 -4.81
C ARG A 191 -12.23 14.99 -6.12
N PHE A 192 -11.92 14.15 -7.09
CA PHE A 192 -11.17 14.49 -8.29
C PHE A 192 -11.73 15.65 -9.11
N GLU A 193 -13.05 15.86 -9.09
CA GLU A 193 -13.69 16.95 -9.81
C GLU A 193 -13.63 18.31 -9.06
N GLN A 194 -13.22 18.31 -7.79
CA GLN A 194 -13.11 19.54 -7.02
C GLN A 194 -11.80 20.27 -7.31
N ALA A 195 -11.83 21.58 -7.09
CA ALA A 195 -10.63 22.41 -7.12
C ALA A 195 -9.63 21.92 -6.07
N LEU A 196 -8.36 21.95 -6.40
CA LEU A 196 -7.27 21.68 -5.47
C LEU A 196 -7.17 22.86 -4.50
N ASP A 197 -7.40 22.61 -3.23
CA ASP A 197 -7.11 23.59 -2.19
C ASP A 197 -5.71 23.40 -1.59
N VAL A 198 -5.26 24.40 -0.85
CA VAL A 198 -3.90 24.42 -0.27
C VAL A 198 -3.75 23.36 0.83
N GLU A 199 -4.83 22.98 1.50
CA GLU A 199 -4.79 21.96 2.55
C GLU A 199 -4.62 20.56 1.96
N VAL A 200 -5.41 20.19 0.94
CA VAL A 200 -5.25 18.94 0.20
C VAL A 200 -3.83 18.80 -0.35
N LEU A 201 -3.32 19.90 -0.94
CA LEU A 201 -1.94 19.96 -1.43
C LEU A 201 -0.92 19.72 -0.30
N ALA A 202 -1.07 20.45 0.81
CA ALA A 202 -0.14 20.35 1.95
C ALA A 202 -0.15 18.95 2.57
N LEU A 203 -1.33 18.40 2.84
CA LEU A 203 -1.47 17.07 3.44
C LEU A 203 -0.91 15.95 2.57
N SER A 204 -1.15 16.00 1.26
CA SER A 204 -0.59 15.00 0.35
C SER A 204 0.94 15.04 0.32
N VAL A 205 1.54 16.23 0.35
CA VAL A 205 3.00 16.37 0.41
C VAL A 205 3.57 15.90 1.76
N ILE A 206 2.91 16.23 2.88
CA ILE A 206 3.31 15.78 4.22
C ILE A 206 3.35 14.25 4.28
N GLN A 207 2.30 13.58 3.80
CA GLN A 207 2.20 12.12 3.80
C GLN A 207 3.26 11.47 2.89
N LEU A 208 3.47 12.03 1.69
CA LEU A 208 4.49 11.53 0.77
C LEU A 208 5.91 11.65 1.32
N LEU A 209 6.20 12.72 2.02
CA LEU A 209 7.52 12.97 2.61
C LEU A 209 7.67 12.41 4.03
N GLN A 210 6.60 11.81 4.60
CA GLN A 210 6.56 11.29 5.96
C GLN A 210 6.94 12.36 7.01
N LEU A 211 6.38 13.57 6.86
CA LEU A 211 6.66 14.72 7.71
C LEU A 211 5.66 14.88 8.86
N GLU A 212 4.76 13.93 9.08
CA GLU A 212 3.71 14.00 10.09
C GLU A 212 4.29 14.26 11.50
N ASP A 213 5.40 13.63 11.82
CA ASP A 213 6.05 13.79 13.13
C ASP A 213 6.73 15.16 13.32
N ALA A 214 6.95 15.91 12.25
CA ALA A 214 7.49 17.27 12.30
C ALA A 214 6.43 18.32 12.66
N LEU A 215 5.15 17.95 12.63
CA LEU A 215 4.06 18.83 13.06
C LEU A 215 4.07 19.02 14.59
N PRO A 216 3.68 20.20 15.08
CA PRO A 216 3.65 20.47 16.52
C PRO A 216 2.64 19.55 17.23
N PRO A 217 2.96 19.04 18.43
CA PRO A 217 2.01 18.29 19.23
C PRO A 217 0.90 19.20 19.77
N THR A 218 -0.28 18.64 19.97
CA THR A 218 -1.38 19.30 20.69
C THR A 218 -1.58 18.66 22.08
N PRO A 219 -2.36 19.26 22.98
CA PRO A 219 -2.67 18.63 24.27
C PRO A 219 -3.66 17.45 24.16
N GLU A 220 -4.21 17.18 22.99
CA GLU A 220 -5.19 16.12 22.77
C GLU A 220 -4.50 14.77 22.69
N SER A 221 -4.78 13.89 23.66
CA SER A 221 -4.18 12.56 23.80
C SER A 221 -5.19 11.55 24.30
N PHE A 222 -5.12 10.31 23.79
CA PHE A 222 -5.96 9.18 24.21
C PHE A 222 -5.08 7.98 24.52
N ILE A 223 -5.47 7.23 25.56
CA ILE A 223 -4.86 5.94 25.91
C ILE A 223 -5.94 4.87 25.81
N ILE A 224 -5.63 3.81 25.11
CA ILE A 224 -6.47 2.62 24.98
C ILE A 224 -5.69 1.47 25.63
N GLU A 225 -6.18 1.04 26.81
CA GLU A 225 -5.58 -0.07 27.55
C GLU A 225 -5.79 -1.39 26.80
N ALA A 226 -4.75 -2.20 26.71
CA ALA A 226 -4.78 -3.42 25.90
C ALA A 226 -5.77 -4.47 26.47
N GLU A 227 -5.98 -4.51 27.78
CA GLU A 227 -6.97 -5.39 28.40
C GLU A 227 -8.41 -5.11 27.96
N ASN A 228 -8.67 -3.96 27.33
CA ASN A 228 -9.97 -3.62 26.73
C ASN A 228 -10.10 -4.10 25.26
N ALA A 229 -9.13 -4.88 24.76
CA ALA A 229 -9.17 -5.39 23.38
C ALA A 229 -10.46 -6.16 23.09
N VAL A 230 -11.12 -5.82 21.96
CA VAL A 230 -12.38 -6.44 21.52
C VAL A 230 -12.19 -7.86 20.96
N PHE A 231 -11.00 -8.16 20.48
CA PHE A 231 -10.63 -9.49 19.99
C PHE A 231 -9.29 -9.91 20.58
N ARG A 232 -9.24 -11.17 21.07
CA ARG A 232 -8.03 -11.79 21.62
C ARG A 232 -7.94 -13.24 21.20
N GLN A 233 -6.80 -13.63 20.70
CA GLN A 233 -6.50 -15.02 20.37
C GLN A 233 -5.09 -15.36 20.81
N GLY A 234 -4.91 -16.40 21.62
CA GLY A 234 -3.60 -16.85 22.10
C GLY A 234 -2.90 -15.86 23.04
N VAL A 235 -3.64 -14.93 23.64
CA VAL A 235 -3.15 -13.93 24.61
C VAL A 235 -4.02 -13.92 25.85
N GLU A 236 -3.41 -13.64 26.98
CA GLU A 236 -4.09 -13.57 28.28
C GLU A 236 -3.68 -12.30 29.05
N PRO A 237 -4.57 -11.72 29.84
CA PRO A 237 -4.22 -10.66 30.76
C PRO A 237 -3.29 -11.19 31.85
N THR A 238 -2.31 -10.40 32.23
CA THR A 238 -1.34 -10.75 33.27
C THR A 238 -1.02 -9.54 34.14
N GLU A 239 -0.82 -9.76 35.45
CA GLU A 239 -0.32 -8.78 36.40
C GLU A 239 1.21 -8.82 36.55
N ALA A 240 1.89 -9.60 35.72
CA ALA A 240 3.33 -9.82 35.86
C ALA A 240 4.12 -8.51 35.69
N ARG A 241 4.84 -8.11 36.74
CA ARG A 241 5.60 -6.85 36.81
C ARG A 241 7.10 -7.02 36.52
N LEU A 242 7.53 -8.24 36.21
CA LEU A 242 8.95 -8.54 35.98
C LEU A 242 9.52 -7.75 34.79
N LEU A 243 8.68 -7.46 33.77
CA LEU A 243 9.06 -6.69 32.58
C LEU A 243 8.70 -5.20 32.66
N GLY A 244 8.22 -4.72 33.79
CA GLY A 244 7.75 -3.37 34.04
C GLY A 244 6.36 -3.35 34.65
N GLU A 245 5.99 -2.25 35.30
CA GLU A 245 4.67 -2.08 35.88
C GLU A 245 3.65 -1.68 34.81
N PRO A 246 2.56 -2.46 34.59
CA PRO A 246 1.55 -2.10 33.61
C PRO A 246 0.72 -0.90 34.09
N SER A 247 0.21 -0.09 33.12
CA SER A 247 -0.49 1.17 33.38
C SER A 247 -1.82 0.96 34.13
N GLY A 248 -2.64 0.02 33.70
CA GLY A 248 -3.91 -0.35 34.29
C GLY A 248 -3.81 -1.46 35.37
N GLY A 249 -2.60 -1.91 35.69
CA GLY A 249 -2.36 -3.06 36.55
C GLY A 249 -2.36 -4.41 35.83
N LEU A 250 -2.84 -4.45 34.58
CA LEU A 250 -2.87 -5.60 33.69
C LEU A 250 -2.26 -5.23 32.33
N TRP A 251 -1.71 -6.22 31.65
CA TRP A 251 -1.33 -6.11 30.25
C TRP A 251 -1.58 -7.45 29.53
N LEU A 252 -1.76 -7.43 28.23
CA LEU A 252 -1.97 -8.65 27.44
C LEU A 252 -0.65 -9.26 27.02
N ARG A 253 -0.51 -10.58 27.19
CA ARG A 253 0.70 -11.30 26.83
C ARG A 253 0.38 -12.57 26.07
N ALA A 254 1.13 -12.82 24.99
CA ALA A 254 1.13 -14.10 24.30
C ALA A 254 1.88 -15.15 25.12
N GLY A 255 1.41 -16.40 25.05
CA GLY A 255 2.06 -17.55 25.67
C GLY A 255 3.31 -18.00 24.90
N ASN A 256 3.54 -19.31 24.83
CA ASN A 256 4.64 -19.87 24.05
C ASN A 256 4.35 -19.93 22.53
N LEU A 257 3.14 -19.63 22.13
CA LEU A 257 2.70 -19.49 20.73
C LEU A 257 2.42 -18.02 20.42
N ALA A 258 2.43 -17.68 19.15
CA ALA A 258 2.01 -16.36 18.69
C ALA A 258 0.53 -16.12 19.02
N GLY A 259 0.19 -14.85 19.27
CA GLY A 259 -1.18 -14.43 19.54
C GLY A 259 -1.59 -13.25 18.66
N GLU A 260 -2.86 -12.90 18.71
CA GLU A 260 -3.43 -11.78 17.98
C GLU A 260 -4.38 -10.99 18.87
N ILE A 261 -4.34 -9.67 18.76
CA ILE A 261 -5.30 -8.76 19.41
C ILE A 261 -5.79 -7.71 18.43
N ARG A 262 -7.00 -7.19 18.67
CA ARG A 262 -7.54 -6.02 17.99
C ARG A 262 -8.02 -4.99 19.02
N LEU A 263 -7.46 -3.79 18.93
CA LEU A 263 -7.85 -2.62 19.69
C LEU A 263 -8.75 -1.76 18.81
N ASP A 264 -10.00 -1.56 19.19
CA ASP A 264 -10.90 -0.64 18.51
C ASP A 264 -10.95 0.67 19.32
N PHE A 265 -10.97 1.81 18.62
CA PHE A 265 -11.03 3.13 19.21
C PHE A 265 -11.78 4.10 18.31
N SER A 266 -12.31 5.18 18.89
CA SER A 266 -13.02 6.21 18.14
C SER A 266 -12.39 7.57 18.37
N LEU A 267 -12.19 8.32 17.28
CA LEU A 267 -11.61 9.66 17.32
C LEU A 267 -12.71 10.72 17.17
N PRO A 268 -12.77 11.74 18.03
CA PRO A 268 -13.80 12.77 17.95
C PRO A 268 -13.59 13.74 16.78
N THR A 269 -12.35 13.89 16.33
CA THR A 269 -11.96 14.85 15.29
C THR A 269 -10.97 14.22 14.32
N PRO A 270 -11.05 14.55 13.02
CA PRO A 270 -10.07 14.11 12.06
C PRO A 270 -8.75 14.86 12.23
N GLY A 271 -7.65 14.26 11.78
CA GLY A 271 -6.34 14.92 11.82
C GLY A 271 -5.18 13.95 11.76
N ILE A 272 -3.98 14.48 11.90
CA ILE A 272 -2.76 13.67 12.01
C ILE A 272 -2.57 13.27 13.46
N TRP A 273 -2.43 11.98 13.69
CA TRP A 273 -2.25 11.36 14.99
C TRP A 273 -0.95 10.57 15.02
N SER A 274 -0.11 10.81 16.03
CA SER A 274 1.02 9.95 16.34
C SER A 274 0.54 8.79 17.20
N LEU A 275 0.94 7.59 16.81
CA LEU A 275 0.63 6.35 17.50
C LEU A 275 1.88 5.87 18.22
N SER A 276 1.77 5.62 19.51
CA SER A 276 2.79 4.97 20.33
C SER A 276 2.19 3.75 21.03
N LEU A 277 2.97 2.68 21.07
CA LEU A 277 2.57 1.45 21.74
C LEU A 277 3.49 1.18 22.91
N ARG A 278 2.95 0.84 24.08
CA ARG A 278 3.73 0.33 25.18
C ARG A 278 3.63 -1.18 25.22
N GLY A 279 4.76 -1.83 25.06
CA GLY A 279 4.81 -3.29 24.96
C GLY A 279 6.18 -3.84 25.29
N ALA A 280 6.30 -5.17 25.24
CA ALA A 280 7.54 -5.92 25.40
C ALA A 280 7.56 -7.13 24.45
N GLY A 281 8.72 -7.43 23.88
CA GLY A 281 8.93 -8.59 23.01
C GLY A 281 10.34 -8.63 22.47
N ASP A 282 10.89 -9.83 22.34
CA ASP A 282 12.27 -10.04 21.85
C ASP A 282 12.37 -9.81 20.32
N THR A 283 11.25 -9.85 19.62
CA THR A 283 11.14 -9.60 18.19
C THR A 283 10.14 -8.47 17.92
N PRO A 284 10.25 -7.78 16.78
CA PRO A 284 9.28 -6.74 16.42
C PRO A 284 7.86 -7.29 16.34
N ILE A 285 6.88 -6.46 16.73
CA ILE A 285 5.45 -6.79 16.70
C ILE A 285 4.81 -6.12 15.49
N PRO A 286 4.37 -6.90 14.49
CA PRO A 286 3.61 -6.35 13.36
C PRO A 286 2.26 -5.81 13.80
N ALA A 287 1.90 -4.65 13.29
CA ALA A 287 0.63 -3.99 13.54
C ALA A 287 -0.03 -3.55 12.24
N ARG A 288 -1.35 -3.52 12.21
CA ARG A 288 -2.13 -3.10 11.05
C ARG A 288 -3.23 -2.14 11.48
N LEU A 289 -3.16 -0.90 10.99
CA LEU A 289 -4.13 0.14 11.28
C LEU A 289 -5.17 0.16 10.14
N ASP A 290 -6.45 0.02 10.50
CA ASP A 290 -7.61 0.00 9.60
C ASP A 290 -7.47 -0.96 8.40
N GLU A 291 -6.76 -2.09 8.60
CA GLU A 291 -6.42 -3.08 7.56
C GLU A 291 -5.68 -2.48 6.33
N ARG A 292 -5.30 -1.21 6.39
CA ARG A 292 -4.69 -0.46 5.27
C ARG A 292 -3.22 -0.13 5.49
N ARG A 293 -2.83 0.22 6.72
CA ARG A 293 -1.47 0.69 7.01
C ARG A 293 -0.72 -0.30 7.89
N THR A 294 0.38 -0.81 7.38
CA THR A 294 1.30 -1.66 8.14
C THR A 294 2.22 -0.81 8.98
N LEU A 295 2.30 -1.14 10.26
CA LEU A 295 3.15 -0.51 11.26
C LEU A 295 4.00 -1.59 11.93
N LEU A 296 5.09 -1.20 12.58
CA LEU A 296 5.96 -2.14 13.26
C LEU A 296 6.40 -1.57 14.62
N TYR A 297 6.01 -2.24 15.71
CA TYR A 297 6.59 -1.94 17.01
C TYR A 297 7.97 -2.61 17.10
N PRO A 298 9.04 -1.87 17.35
CA PRO A 298 10.39 -2.44 17.47
C PRO A 298 10.50 -3.29 18.74
N SER A 299 11.40 -4.28 18.72
CA SER A 299 11.64 -5.14 19.88
C SER A 299 12.01 -4.35 21.13
N ALA A 300 11.51 -4.77 22.30
CA ALA A 300 11.80 -4.20 23.60
C ALA A 300 11.82 -5.30 24.67
N GLY A 301 12.91 -5.45 25.39
CA GLY A 301 13.07 -6.50 26.40
C GLY A 301 12.25 -6.30 27.68
N TYR A 302 11.56 -5.15 27.81
CA TYR A 302 10.69 -4.79 28.94
C TYR A 302 9.58 -3.86 28.44
N LEU A 303 8.53 -3.63 29.25
CA LEU A 303 7.43 -2.74 28.92
C LEU A 303 7.95 -1.32 28.67
N GLN A 304 7.96 -0.93 27.42
CA GLN A 304 8.48 0.35 26.96
C GLN A 304 7.53 0.97 25.93
N GLU A 305 7.27 2.27 26.08
CA GLU A 305 6.54 3.01 25.08
C GLU A 305 7.47 3.34 23.90
N ARG A 306 7.03 3.01 22.70
CA ARG A 306 7.74 3.31 21.44
C ARG A 306 6.77 3.77 20.38
N ALA A 307 7.24 4.69 19.54
CA ALA A 307 6.47 5.14 18.41
C ALA A 307 6.23 4.00 17.40
N LEU A 308 5.00 3.93 16.91
CA LEU A 308 4.61 3.14 15.75
C LEU A 308 4.68 3.97 14.47
N GLY A 309 4.53 5.29 14.57
CA GLY A 309 4.48 6.26 13.49
C GLY A 309 3.25 7.15 13.60
N SER A 310 3.08 8.02 12.60
CA SER A 310 1.93 8.93 12.53
C SER A 310 1.06 8.64 11.32
N ALA A 311 -0.23 8.92 11.43
CA ALA A 311 -1.22 8.70 10.39
C ALA A 311 -2.24 9.84 10.34
N LEU A 312 -2.71 10.16 9.14
CA LEU A 312 -3.93 10.93 8.95
C LEU A 312 -5.12 10.00 9.20
N LEU A 313 -5.95 10.34 10.17
CA LEU A 313 -7.12 9.56 10.56
C LEU A 313 -8.38 10.43 10.47
N ALA A 314 -9.46 9.85 9.98
CA ALA A 314 -10.77 10.47 9.97
C ALA A 314 -11.35 10.58 11.39
N ALA A 315 -12.44 11.32 11.56
CA ALA A 315 -13.27 11.17 12.75
C ALA A 315 -14.06 9.86 12.66
N GLY A 316 -14.30 9.21 13.81
CA GLY A 316 -15.05 7.96 13.87
C GLY A 316 -14.21 6.76 14.32
N ASP A 317 -14.66 5.59 13.96
CA ASP A 317 -14.13 4.31 14.45
C ASP A 317 -12.92 3.83 13.67
N HIS A 318 -11.90 3.38 14.38
CA HIS A 318 -10.66 2.85 13.89
C HIS A 318 -10.31 1.55 14.59
N SER A 319 -9.44 0.75 13.98
CA SER A 319 -8.94 -0.49 14.56
C SER A 319 -7.44 -0.66 14.39
N LEU A 320 -6.77 -1.13 15.43
CA LEU A 320 -5.37 -1.57 15.38
C LEU A 320 -5.29 -3.06 15.66
N ARG A 321 -4.90 -3.84 14.66
CA ARG A 321 -4.64 -5.27 14.80
C ARG A 321 -3.16 -5.50 15.03
N LEU A 322 -2.81 -6.33 16.00
CA LEU A 322 -1.44 -6.64 16.39
C LEU A 322 -1.21 -8.15 16.39
N GLN A 323 -0.13 -8.58 15.74
CA GLN A 323 0.32 -9.97 15.76
C GLN A 323 1.45 -10.12 16.75
N LEU A 324 1.15 -10.66 17.92
CA LEU A 324 2.10 -10.82 19.03
C LEU A 324 2.96 -12.07 18.81
N PRO A 325 4.28 -11.94 18.65
CA PRO A 325 5.18 -13.08 18.72
C PRO A 325 5.07 -13.83 20.05
N PRO A 326 5.57 -15.07 20.14
CA PRO A 326 5.61 -15.79 21.42
C PRO A 326 6.23 -14.95 22.54
N ARG A 327 5.59 -14.92 23.70
CA ARG A 327 5.99 -14.17 24.91
C ARG A 327 5.96 -12.65 24.81
N ALA A 328 5.68 -12.08 23.63
CA ALA A 328 5.47 -10.65 23.50
C ALA A 328 4.15 -10.23 24.15
N GLY A 329 4.04 -8.96 24.50
CA GLY A 329 2.80 -8.44 25.07
C GLY A 329 2.71 -6.92 25.01
N ILE A 330 1.53 -6.41 25.29
CA ILE A 330 1.15 -5.01 25.13
C ILE A 330 0.40 -4.54 26.36
N ASP A 331 0.72 -3.32 26.78
CA ASP A 331 0.11 -2.60 27.87
C ASP A 331 -0.98 -1.63 27.36
N TYR A 332 -0.60 -0.69 26.50
CA TYR A 332 -1.56 0.25 25.90
C TYR A 332 -1.12 0.76 24.53
N LEU A 333 -2.09 1.31 23.80
CA LEU A 333 -1.91 2.18 22.66
C LEU A 333 -2.16 3.63 23.07
N ARG A 334 -1.25 4.55 22.75
CA ARG A 334 -1.43 5.99 22.91
C ARG A 334 -1.56 6.66 21.54
N LEU A 335 -2.49 7.58 21.44
CA LEU A 335 -2.68 8.46 20.28
C LEU A 335 -2.52 9.90 20.75
N ASP A 336 -1.58 10.63 20.14
CA ASP A 336 -1.34 12.04 20.40
C ASP A 336 -1.60 12.83 19.10
N ARG A 337 -2.51 13.80 19.16
CA ARG A 337 -2.84 14.61 18.00
C ARG A 337 -1.71 15.55 17.63
N ARG A 338 -1.39 15.62 16.33
CA ARG A 338 -0.44 16.55 15.75
C ARG A 338 -1.17 17.64 14.99
N ALA A 339 -0.74 18.87 15.13
CA ALA A 339 -1.33 20.07 14.54
C ALA A 339 -2.87 20.11 14.61
N SER A 340 -3.41 21.17 15.08
CA SER A 340 -4.86 21.39 15.12
C SER A 340 -5.31 22.44 14.10
N GLN A 341 -4.36 23.12 13.43
CA GLN A 341 -4.61 24.22 12.53
C GLN A 341 -4.10 23.89 11.12
N LYS A 342 -4.88 24.25 10.11
CA LYS A 342 -4.52 24.09 8.69
C LYS A 342 -3.24 24.85 8.33
N GLU A 343 -2.99 25.96 9.01
CA GLU A 343 -1.80 26.78 8.87
C GLU A 343 -0.50 26.03 9.19
N ASP A 344 -0.54 25.07 10.11
CA ASP A 344 0.62 24.27 10.46
C ASP A 344 1.02 23.32 9.32
N TYR A 345 0.03 22.72 8.64
CA TYR A 345 0.27 21.91 7.44
C TYR A 345 0.91 22.74 6.32
N ARG A 346 0.34 23.91 6.04
CA ARG A 346 0.82 24.82 5.01
C ARG A 346 2.24 25.31 5.30
N ARG A 347 2.50 25.71 6.54
CA ARG A 347 3.82 26.19 6.99
C ARG A 347 4.89 25.12 6.83
N LEU A 348 4.58 23.86 7.17
CA LEU A 348 5.54 22.76 7.10
C LEU A 348 6.04 22.52 5.68
N VAL A 349 5.19 22.65 4.69
CA VAL A 349 5.55 22.45 3.26
C VAL A 349 5.90 23.77 2.54
N GLY A 350 6.01 24.89 3.26
CA GLY A 350 6.39 26.20 2.71
C GLY A 350 5.33 26.85 1.81
N LEU A 351 4.05 26.55 2.08
CA LEU A 351 2.90 27.16 1.41
C LEU A 351 2.40 28.40 2.17
N PRO A 352 1.70 29.36 1.49
CA PRO A 352 1.09 30.49 2.15
C PRO A 352 0.05 30.05 3.20
N THR A 353 -0.01 30.76 4.32
CA THR A 353 -1.01 30.49 5.36
C THR A 353 -2.40 31.03 5.01
N ALA A 354 -2.50 31.95 4.05
CA ALA A 354 -3.76 32.48 3.57
C ALA A 354 -4.60 31.40 2.84
N ASP A 355 -5.92 31.50 2.97
CA ASP A 355 -6.87 30.56 2.35
C ASP A 355 -7.11 30.94 0.87
N VAL A 356 -6.10 30.75 0.06
CA VAL A 356 -6.10 31.00 -1.38
C VAL A 356 -5.77 29.71 -2.13
N ALA A 357 -6.31 29.58 -3.35
CA ALA A 357 -5.97 28.45 -4.19
C ALA A 357 -4.46 28.41 -4.49
N PRO A 358 -3.84 27.22 -4.57
CA PRO A 358 -2.43 27.12 -4.90
C PRO A 358 -2.17 27.65 -6.32
N THR A 359 -1.11 28.41 -6.47
CA THR A 359 -0.69 28.89 -7.78
C THR A 359 0.02 27.80 -8.58
N PRO A 360 -0.02 27.80 -9.92
CA PRO A 360 0.71 26.85 -10.75
C PRO A 360 2.20 26.74 -10.36
N ALA A 361 2.86 27.86 -10.09
CA ALA A 361 4.26 27.86 -9.67
C ALA A 361 4.53 27.16 -8.33
N GLN A 362 3.57 27.18 -7.40
CA GLN A 362 3.67 26.44 -6.14
C GLN A 362 3.52 24.93 -6.38
N VAL A 363 2.56 24.54 -7.19
CA VAL A 363 2.33 23.14 -7.58
C VAL A 363 3.56 22.57 -8.29
N ASP A 364 4.07 23.28 -9.31
CA ASP A 364 5.25 22.84 -10.07
C ASP A 364 6.50 22.70 -9.19
N ARG A 365 6.70 23.62 -8.25
CA ARG A 365 7.83 23.53 -7.30
C ARG A 365 7.74 22.31 -6.41
N LEU A 366 6.54 21.99 -5.91
CA LEU A 366 6.35 20.80 -5.08
C LEU A 366 6.48 19.50 -5.88
N LEU A 367 5.97 19.48 -7.12
CA LEU A 367 6.16 18.34 -8.02
C LEU A 367 7.63 18.11 -8.33
N ALA A 368 8.40 19.17 -8.59
CA ALA A 368 9.84 19.05 -8.83
C ALA A 368 10.59 18.51 -7.61
N LEU A 369 10.22 18.96 -6.39
CA LEU A 369 10.77 18.44 -5.14
C LEU A 369 10.47 16.93 -4.97
N LEU A 370 9.22 16.54 -5.18
CA LEU A 370 8.77 15.15 -5.04
C LEU A 370 9.44 14.25 -6.08
N ALA A 371 9.59 14.71 -7.32
CA ALA A 371 10.29 13.98 -8.37
C ALA A 371 11.77 13.76 -8.02
N ALA A 372 12.45 14.77 -7.46
CA ALA A 372 13.84 14.63 -7.04
C ALA A 372 14.03 13.59 -5.92
N ILE A 373 13.11 13.57 -4.94
CA ILE A 373 13.14 12.61 -3.82
C ILE A 373 12.69 11.21 -4.30
N GLY A 374 11.72 11.12 -5.19
CA GLY A 374 11.24 9.86 -5.75
C GLY A 374 12.28 9.11 -6.58
N ALA A 375 13.21 9.83 -7.19
CA ALA A 375 14.32 9.25 -7.95
C ALA A 375 15.42 8.62 -7.08
N GLU A 376 15.47 8.96 -5.78
CA GLU A 376 16.44 8.45 -4.82
C GLU A 376 15.93 7.24 -3.99
N ARG A 377 14.65 6.85 -4.15
CA ARG A 377 13.98 5.75 -3.44
C ARG A 377 13.58 4.63 -4.38
#